data_6ab93ea421d6482f4679593b3b443580
#
_entry.id   6ab93ea421d6482f4679593b3b443580
#
_cell.length_a   1.000
_cell.length_b   1.000
_cell.length_c   1.000
_cell.angle_alpha   90.00
_cell.angle_beta   90.00
_cell.angle_gamma   90.00
#
_symmetry.space_group_name_H-M   'P 1'
#
loop_
_entity.id
_entity.type
_entity.pdbx_description
1 polymer ?
#
loop_
_entity_poly.entity_id
_entity_poly.type
_entity_poly.pdbx_seq_one_letter_code
_entity_poly.pdbx_strand_id
1 'polypeptide(L)'
;LGMLIGIALGVGLYQWYDFKTLLYVSVIAGLAGIFFVSRVYVPFRAPIVTNLCSSDRFLLLRGWLPAFNLMLIAFIPGLLLPVFHNSLSDVFIGNIEIPFFAIVGVGFLFSVLLARFVYREEKTLRVITLGISLMMVSFILLKELPAIVTAILLGVGLGLVTPEFLLMFVKLSQHCQRGTANTTHLLAWETGMSLGVAAACYLSTESSVDAVYHLGRILTPIALLFF
;
A
#
# COMPACT_ATOMS: atom_id res chain seq x y z
N LEU A 1 -12.28 1.37 -0.27
CA LEU A 1 -13.12 2.03 -1.29
C LEU A 1 -12.46 3.29 -1.82
N GLY A 2 -11.99 4.20 -0.96
CA GLY A 2 -11.31 5.45 -1.37
C GLY A 2 -10.08 5.23 -2.24
N MET A 3 -9.24 4.25 -1.90
CA MET A 3 -8.03 3.91 -2.67
C MET A 3 -8.37 3.44 -4.10
N LEU A 4 -9.42 2.64 -4.26
CA LEU A 4 -9.89 2.19 -5.58
C LEU A 4 -10.43 3.32 -6.44
N ILE A 5 -11.31 4.12 -5.84
CA ILE A 5 -11.87 5.30 -6.52
C ILE A 5 -10.72 6.23 -6.92
N GLY A 6 -9.75 6.45 -6.01
CA GLY A 6 -8.57 7.27 -6.29
C GLY A 6 -7.72 6.75 -7.45
N ILE A 7 -7.45 5.44 -7.50
CA ILE A 7 -6.69 4.83 -8.61
C ILE A 7 -7.49 4.91 -9.92
N ALA A 8 -8.78 4.53 -9.89
CA ALA A 8 -9.62 4.55 -11.10
C ALA A 8 -9.79 5.96 -11.67
N LEU A 9 -10.05 6.96 -10.81
CA LEU A 9 -10.15 8.36 -11.21
C LEU A 9 -8.80 8.90 -11.68
N GLY A 10 -7.71 8.57 -10.97
CA GLY A 10 -6.37 9.02 -11.31
C GLY A 10 -5.94 8.53 -12.70
N VAL A 11 -6.15 7.25 -12.98
CA VAL A 11 -5.85 6.66 -14.29
C VAL A 11 -6.76 7.23 -15.39
N GLY A 12 -8.07 7.31 -15.15
CA GLY A 12 -9.00 7.87 -16.13
C GLY A 12 -8.70 9.33 -16.45
N LEU A 13 -8.40 10.14 -15.45
CA LEU A 13 -8.03 11.56 -15.66
C LEU A 13 -6.70 11.68 -16.40
N TYR A 14 -5.73 10.81 -16.13
CA TYR A 14 -4.45 10.82 -16.84
C TYR A 14 -4.58 10.39 -18.31
N GLN A 15 -5.44 9.42 -18.62
CA GLN A 15 -5.65 8.96 -20.00
C GLN A 15 -6.45 9.93 -20.85
N TRP A 16 -7.44 10.64 -20.26
CA TRP A 16 -8.34 11.51 -21.00
C TRP A 16 -7.96 12.99 -20.96
N TYR A 17 -7.11 13.37 -20.00
CA TYR A 17 -6.69 14.75 -19.77
C TYR A 17 -5.18 14.83 -19.50
N ASP A 18 -4.65 16.05 -19.46
CA ASP A 18 -3.25 16.30 -19.17
C ASP A 18 -2.89 16.05 -17.68
N PHE A 19 -1.61 15.77 -17.41
CA PHE A 19 -1.06 15.65 -16.06
C PHE A 19 -1.40 16.85 -15.15
N LYS A 20 -1.46 18.07 -15.73
CA LYS A 20 -1.86 19.26 -14.99
C LYS A 20 -3.28 19.17 -14.41
N THR A 21 -4.21 18.62 -15.17
CA THR A 21 -5.61 18.40 -14.74
C THR A 21 -5.68 17.42 -13.59
N LEU A 22 -4.90 16.31 -13.65
CA LEU A 22 -4.79 15.35 -12.56
C LEU A 22 -4.31 16.03 -11.27
N LEU A 23 -3.30 16.88 -11.38
CA LEU A 23 -2.72 17.60 -10.25
C LEU A 23 -3.73 18.57 -9.62
N TYR A 24 -4.48 19.33 -10.44
CA TYR A 24 -5.54 20.22 -9.94
C TYR A 24 -6.66 19.45 -9.24
N VAL A 25 -7.14 18.35 -9.82
CA VAL A 25 -8.19 17.54 -9.22
C VAL A 25 -7.71 16.94 -7.89
N SER A 26 -6.47 16.49 -7.82
CA SER A 26 -5.85 15.97 -6.59
C SER A 26 -5.78 17.03 -5.49
N VAL A 27 -5.36 18.24 -5.81
CA VAL A 27 -5.31 19.37 -4.86
C VAL A 27 -6.72 19.74 -4.39
N ILE A 28 -7.69 19.83 -5.30
CA ILE A 28 -9.09 20.15 -4.95
C ILE A 28 -9.68 19.06 -4.05
N ALA A 29 -9.44 17.79 -4.37
CA ALA A 29 -9.89 16.67 -3.53
C ALA A 29 -9.26 16.71 -2.13
N GLY A 30 -7.97 17.04 -2.03
CA GLY A 30 -7.28 17.22 -0.77
C GLY A 30 -7.87 18.36 0.07
N LEU A 31 -8.11 19.52 -0.54
CA LEU A 31 -8.73 20.68 0.11
C LEU A 31 -10.16 20.35 0.56
N ALA A 32 -10.94 19.67 -0.27
CA ALA A 32 -12.27 19.21 0.08
C ALA A 32 -12.22 18.25 1.27
N GLY A 33 -11.26 17.32 1.31
CA GLY A 33 -11.04 16.42 2.43
C GLY A 33 -10.76 17.18 3.74
N ILE A 34 -9.88 18.18 3.71
CA ILE A 34 -9.58 19.04 4.86
C ILE A 34 -10.84 19.80 5.30
N PHE A 35 -11.61 20.33 4.35
CA PHE A 35 -12.85 21.03 4.66
C PHE A 35 -13.87 20.12 5.35
N PHE A 36 -14.10 18.91 4.84
CA PHE A 36 -15.02 17.94 5.46
C PHE A 36 -14.55 17.53 6.85
N VAL A 37 -13.25 17.23 7.02
CA VAL A 37 -12.69 16.86 8.33
C VAL A 37 -12.83 18.01 9.34
N SER A 38 -12.64 19.26 8.92
CA SER A 38 -12.81 20.43 9.80
C SER A 38 -14.26 20.63 10.28
N ARG A 39 -15.24 20.07 9.55
CA ARG A 39 -16.66 20.12 9.92
C ARG A 39 -17.11 18.97 10.81
N VAL A 40 -16.28 17.93 10.97
CA VAL A 40 -16.60 16.82 11.88
C VAL A 40 -16.42 17.28 13.31
N TYR A 41 -17.54 17.40 14.03
CA TYR A 41 -17.52 17.68 15.47
C TYR A 41 -17.17 16.41 16.23
N VAL A 42 -15.98 16.39 16.85
CA VAL A 42 -15.58 15.29 17.74
C VAL A 42 -15.94 15.69 19.18
N PRO A 43 -16.98 15.12 19.79
CA PRO A 43 -17.42 15.52 21.13
C PRO A 43 -16.45 15.13 22.24
N PHE A 44 -15.48 14.28 21.95
CA PHE A 44 -14.49 13.80 22.92
C PHE A 44 -13.21 14.65 22.85
N ARG A 45 -12.99 15.45 23.90
CA ARG A 45 -11.71 16.11 24.12
C ARG A 45 -10.87 15.22 25.04
N ALA A 46 -9.90 14.51 24.50
CA ALA A 46 -8.90 13.87 25.32
C ALA A 46 -8.17 14.94 26.17
N PRO A 47 -7.91 14.68 27.46
CA PRO A 47 -7.12 15.58 28.28
C PRO A 47 -5.76 15.81 27.60
N ILE A 48 -5.50 17.06 27.23
CA ILE A 48 -4.26 17.47 26.58
C ILE A 48 -3.17 17.47 27.65
N VAL A 49 -2.37 16.41 27.71
CA VAL A 49 -1.13 16.45 28.47
C VAL A 49 -0.18 17.40 27.77
N THR A 50 0.38 18.33 28.50
CA THR A 50 1.00 19.57 28.08
C THR A 50 2.29 19.48 27.24
N ASN A 51 2.77 18.31 26.89
CA ASN A 51 3.95 18.16 26.02
C ASN A 51 3.54 18.18 24.56
N LEU A 52 3.71 19.34 23.91
CA LEU A 52 3.39 19.57 22.49
C LEU A 52 4.17 18.66 21.52
N CYS A 53 5.36 18.24 21.88
CA CYS A 53 6.24 17.38 21.08
C CYS A 53 6.55 16.08 21.81
N SER A 54 5.60 15.16 21.86
CA SER A 54 5.83 13.80 22.34
C SER A 54 5.84 12.85 21.15
N SER A 55 6.92 12.08 20.96
CA SER A 55 7.02 11.04 19.91
C SER A 55 5.91 10.00 20.05
N ASP A 56 5.40 9.77 21.25
CA ASP A 56 4.28 8.87 21.53
C ASP A 56 2.96 9.24 20.84
N ARG A 57 2.84 10.45 20.29
CA ARG A 57 1.65 10.88 19.55
C ARG A 57 1.66 10.43 18.10
N PHE A 58 2.85 10.24 17.52
CA PHE A 58 3.03 9.95 16.10
C PHE A 58 3.49 8.53 15.85
N LEU A 59 4.21 7.94 16.80
CA LEU A 59 4.86 6.65 16.62
C LEU A 59 4.63 5.73 17.82
N LEU A 60 4.03 4.57 17.54
CA LEU A 60 3.84 3.54 18.56
C LEU A 60 5.16 2.78 18.75
N LEU A 61 5.96 3.16 19.76
CA LEU A 61 7.29 2.57 20.00
C LEU A 61 7.25 1.05 20.16
N ARG A 62 6.18 0.50 20.76
CA ARG A 62 6.01 -0.96 20.89
C ARG A 62 5.75 -1.66 19.54
N GLY A 63 5.35 -0.90 18.52
CA GLY A 63 5.04 -1.38 17.18
C GLY A 63 6.19 -1.18 16.18
N TRP A 64 7.43 -0.89 16.60
CA TRP A 64 8.52 -0.58 15.68
C TRP A 64 8.89 -1.77 14.76
N LEU A 65 8.90 -3.00 15.30
CA LEU A 65 9.17 -4.21 14.53
C LEU A 65 8.12 -4.44 13.42
N PRO A 66 6.81 -4.51 13.73
CA PRO A 66 5.80 -4.61 12.68
C PRO A 66 5.78 -3.39 11.75
N ALA A 67 6.14 -2.17 12.23
CA ALA A 67 6.25 -1.01 11.36
C ALA A 67 7.37 -1.16 10.34
N PHE A 68 8.55 -1.64 10.77
CA PHE A 68 9.66 -1.90 9.87
C PHE A 68 9.34 -3.00 8.85
N ASN A 69 8.69 -4.08 9.28
CA ASN A 69 8.25 -5.12 8.37
C ASN A 69 7.22 -4.61 7.36
N LEU A 70 6.23 -3.85 7.81
CA LEU A 70 5.25 -3.21 6.93
C LEU A 70 5.91 -2.26 5.93
N MET A 71 6.93 -1.52 6.35
CA MET A 71 7.73 -0.67 5.47
C MET A 71 8.43 -1.48 4.38
N LEU A 72 9.01 -2.63 4.71
CA LEU A 72 9.60 -3.54 3.72
C LEU A 72 8.56 -4.08 2.74
N ILE A 73 7.38 -4.45 3.24
CA ILE A 73 6.27 -4.92 2.41
C ILE A 73 5.77 -3.82 1.47
N ALA A 74 5.57 -2.61 1.98
CA ALA A 74 5.12 -1.47 1.19
C ALA A 74 6.15 -0.99 0.16
N PHE A 75 7.43 -1.24 0.39
CA PHE A 75 8.52 -0.97 -0.55
C PHE A 75 8.31 -1.74 -1.87
N ILE A 76 7.74 -2.94 -1.81
CA ILE A 76 7.55 -3.83 -2.97
C ILE A 76 6.63 -3.21 -4.03
N PRO A 77 5.39 -2.79 -3.75
CA PRO A 77 4.55 -2.09 -4.73
C PRO A 77 5.16 -0.76 -5.16
N GLY A 78 5.90 -0.07 -4.28
CA GLY A 78 6.64 1.13 -4.61
C GLY A 78 7.69 0.92 -5.71
N LEU A 79 8.42 -0.19 -5.67
CA LEU A 79 9.38 -0.57 -6.72
C LEU A 79 8.72 -0.75 -8.09
N LEU A 80 7.51 -1.31 -8.11
CA LEU A 80 6.83 -1.61 -9.37
C LEU A 80 6.18 -0.39 -10.02
N LEU A 81 5.86 0.62 -9.24
CA LEU A 81 5.08 1.76 -9.68
C LEU A 81 5.72 2.52 -10.86
N PRO A 82 7.01 2.92 -10.84
CA PRO A 82 7.65 3.56 -11.98
C PRO A 82 7.88 2.62 -13.16
N VAL A 83 8.14 1.34 -12.90
CA VAL A 83 8.44 0.36 -13.93
C VAL A 83 7.23 0.09 -14.80
N PHE A 84 6.07 -0.11 -14.19
CA PHE A 84 4.83 -0.37 -14.92
C PHE A 84 4.26 0.88 -15.58
N HIS A 85 4.65 2.07 -15.14
CA HIS A 85 4.30 3.30 -15.83
C HIS A 85 5.09 3.49 -17.14
N ASN A 86 6.36 3.10 -17.15
CA ASN A 86 7.25 3.40 -18.28
C ASN A 86 7.43 2.25 -19.30
N SER A 87 7.34 0.98 -18.87
CA SER A 87 7.80 -0.15 -19.69
C SER A 87 6.77 -1.26 -19.93
N LEU A 88 5.77 -1.37 -19.07
CA LEU A 88 4.78 -2.47 -19.08
C LEU A 88 3.39 -1.92 -18.81
N SER A 89 3.11 -0.73 -19.34
CA SER A 89 1.98 0.08 -18.92
C SER A 89 0.63 -0.59 -19.11
N ASP A 90 0.48 -1.46 -20.12
CA ASP A 90 -0.88 -1.84 -20.52
C ASP A 90 -1.04 -3.35 -20.63
N VAL A 91 -1.98 -3.84 -19.85
CA VAL A 91 -2.45 -5.21 -19.97
C VAL A 91 -3.60 -5.20 -20.96
N PHE A 92 -3.38 -5.85 -22.11
CA PHE A 92 -4.42 -5.96 -23.13
C PHE A 92 -5.41 -7.08 -22.78
N ILE A 93 -6.67 -6.72 -22.58
CA ILE A 93 -7.79 -7.68 -22.53
C ILE A 93 -8.64 -7.45 -23.79
N GLY A 94 -8.34 -8.20 -24.84
CA GLY A 94 -8.93 -7.94 -26.17
C GLY A 94 -8.42 -6.61 -26.74
N ASN A 95 -9.33 -5.66 -26.97
CA ASN A 95 -9.02 -4.32 -27.49
C ASN A 95 -8.97 -3.23 -26.41
N ILE A 96 -9.02 -3.60 -25.14
CA ILE A 96 -9.05 -2.65 -24.02
C ILE A 96 -7.72 -2.71 -23.28
N GLU A 97 -7.07 -1.56 -23.19
CA GLU A 97 -5.86 -1.35 -22.37
C GLU A 97 -6.28 -1.09 -20.93
N ILE A 98 -5.82 -1.95 -20.01
CA ILE A 98 -6.11 -1.81 -18.58
C ILE A 98 -4.78 -1.61 -17.85
N PRO A 99 -4.64 -0.53 -17.06
CA PRO A 99 -3.45 -0.31 -16.27
C PRO A 99 -3.19 -1.43 -15.27
N PHE A 100 -1.94 -1.87 -15.15
CA PHE A 100 -1.54 -2.93 -14.22
C PHE A 100 -2.06 -2.71 -12.80
N PHE A 101 -1.90 -1.48 -12.26
CA PHE A 101 -2.34 -1.15 -10.91
C PHE A 101 -3.86 -1.11 -10.73
N ALA A 102 -4.64 -0.93 -11.78
CA ALA A 102 -6.10 -1.09 -11.70
C ALA A 102 -6.48 -2.55 -11.40
N ILE A 103 -5.79 -3.50 -12.04
CA ILE A 103 -5.98 -4.93 -11.78
C ILE A 103 -5.51 -5.30 -10.36
N VAL A 104 -4.37 -4.74 -9.92
CA VAL A 104 -3.91 -4.88 -8.52
C VAL A 104 -4.98 -4.37 -7.55
N GLY A 105 -5.60 -3.23 -7.84
CA GLY A 105 -6.69 -2.66 -7.04
C GLY A 105 -7.91 -3.59 -6.96
N VAL A 106 -8.30 -4.23 -8.06
CA VAL A 106 -9.38 -5.22 -8.08
C VAL A 106 -9.03 -6.44 -7.24
N GLY A 107 -7.82 -6.99 -7.38
CA GLY A 107 -7.32 -8.10 -6.55
C GLY A 107 -7.31 -7.75 -5.06
N PHE A 108 -6.88 -6.54 -4.72
CA PHE A 108 -6.89 -6.01 -3.35
C PHE A 108 -8.31 -6.00 -2.76
N LEU A 109 -9.28 -5.43 -3.48
CA LEU A 109 -10.66 -5.42 -3.01
C LEU A 109 -11.25 -6.80 -2.82
N PHE A 110 -11.03 -7.66 -3.81
CA PHE A 110 -11.52 -9.02 -3.73
C PHE A 110 -11.00 -9.73 -2.49
N SER A 111 -9.72 -9.58 -2.17
CA SER A 111 -9.13 -10.22 -0.99
C SER A 111 -9.62 -9.61 0.33
N VAL A 112 -9.80 -8.29 0.42
CA VAL A 112 -10.38 -7.64 1.61
C VAL A 112 -11.81 -8.12 1.86
N LEU A 113 -12.61 -8.27 0.80
CA LEU A 113 -13.96 -8.81 0.92
C LEU A 113 -13.94 -10.28 1.34
N LEU A 114 -13.10 -11.11 0.71
CA LEU A 114 -12.92 -12.51 1.07
C LEU A 114 -12.44 -12.69 2.51
N ALA A 115 -11.46 -11.90 2.95
CA ALA A 115 -10.95 -11.94 4.30
C ALA A 115 -12.07 -11.71 5.34
N ARG A 116 -12.99 -10.79 5.05
CA ARG A 116 -14.12 -10.50 5.92
C ARG A 116 -15.10 -11.67 6.07
N PHE A 117 -15.28 -12.48 5.02
CA PHE A 117 -16.23 -13.60 5.04
C PHE A 117 -15.61 -14.93 5.50
N VAL A 118 -14.32 -15.14 5.22
CA VAL A 118 -13.66 -16.45 5.39
C VAL A 118 -12.81 -16.51 6.66
N TYR A 119 -12.15 -15.40 7.02
CA TYR A 119 -11.22 -15.40 8.15
C TYR A 119 -11.87 -14.84 9.42
N ARG A 120 -12.05 -15.70 10.41
CA ARG A 120 -12.36 -15.32 11.80
C ARG A 120 -11.07 -14.96 12.54
N GLU A 121 -11.19 -14.10 13.55
CA GLU A 121 -10.16 -13.33 14.26
C GLU A 121 -8.89 -14.08 14.77
N GLU A 122 -8.86 -15.39 14.77
CA GLU A 122 -7.79 -16.17 15.43
C GLU A 122 -6.56 -16.47 14.55
N LYS A 123 -6.53 -16.02 13.29
CA LYS A 123 -5.52 -16.45 12.31
C LYS A 123 -4.71 -15.32 11.67
N THR A 124 -4.60 -14.17 12.30
CA THR A 124 -3.90 -12.97 11.77
C THR A 124 -2.51 -13.29 11.20
N LEU A 125 -1.67 -14.00 11.94
CA LEU A 125 -0.31 -14.33 11.49
C LEU A 125 -0.31 -15.19 10.22
N ARG A 126 -1.20 -16.17 10.12
CA ARG A 126 -1.30 -17.05 8.92
C ARG A 126 -1.76 -16.30 7.69
N VAL A 127 -2.67 -15.31 7.87
CA VAL A 127 -3.16 -14.49 6.77
C VAL A 127 -2.05 -13.57 6.26
N ILE A 128 -1.28 -12.97 7.14
CA ILE A 128 -0.14 -12.13 6.77
C ILE A 128 0.93 -12.95 6.03
N THR A 129 1.34 -14.12 6.57
CA THR A 129 2.32 -14.99 5.89
C THR A 129 1.84 -15.44 4.52
N LEU A 130 0.58 -15.79 4.38
CA LEU A 130 -0.02 -16.15 3.10
C LEU A 130 0.00 -14.97 2.12
N GLY A 131 -0.35 -13.77 2.59
CA GLY A 131 -0.32 -12.57 1.77
C GLY A 131 1.08 -12.21 1.26
N ILE A 132 2.10 -12.25 2.16
CA ILE A 132 3.51 -12.01 1.77
C ILE A 132 3.99 -13.10 0.81
N SER A 133 3.62 -14.37 1.04
CA SER A 133 3.97 -15.46 0.13
C SER A 133 3.39 -15.29 -1.26
N LEU A 134 2.13 -14.82 -1.37
CA LEU A 134 1.51 -14.50 -2.66
C LEU A 134 2.23 -13.35 -3.37
N MET A 135 2.63 -12.31 -2.63
CA MET A 135 3.44 -11.22 -3.19
C MET A 135 4.80 -11.73 -3.69
N MET A 136 5.46 -12.63 -2.95
CA MET A 136 6.72 -13.25 -3.35
C MET A 136 6.56 -14.06 -4.64
N VAL A 137 5.53 -14.89 -4.72
CA VAL A 137 5.22 -15.66 -5.93
C VAL A 137 4.93 -14.75 -7.11
N SER A 138 4.16 -13.67 -6.91
CA SER A 138 3.91 -12.66 -7.94
C SER A 138 5.20 -12.07 -8.49
N PHE A 139 6.16 -11.72 -7.63
CA PHE A 139 7.45 -11.16 -8.05
C PHE A 139 8.36 -12.15 -8.78
N ILE A 140 8.40 -13.41 -8.32
CA ILE A 140 9.19 -14.45 -8.97
C ILE A 140 8.67 -14.72 -10.39
N LEU A 141 7.34 -14.75 -10.53
CA LEU A 141 6.67 -15.10 -11.78
C LEU A 141 6.38 -13.90 -12.68
N LEU A 142 6.79 -12.70 -12.30
CA LEU A 142 6.45 -11.45 -13.01
C LEU A 142 6.88 -11.43 -14.48
N LYS A 143 7.99 -12.11 -14.81
CA LYS A 143 8.48 -12.23 -16.19
C LYS A 143 7.95 -13.46 -16.95
N GLU A 144 7.43 -14.44 -16.25
CA GLU A 144 7.05 -15.73 -16.84
C GLU A 144 5.54 -15.84 -17.05
N LEU A 145 4.74 -15.17 -16.21
CA LEU A 145 3.29 -15.18 -16.28
C LEU A 145 2.75 -13.91 -16.95
N PRO A 146 1.53 -14.01 -17.52
CA PRO A 146 0.83 -12.82 -17.99
C PRO A 146 0.70 -11.77 -16.89
N ALA A 147 0.89 -10.50 -17.23
CA ALA A 147 0.84 -9.38 -16.28
C ALA A 147 -0.47 -9.31 -15.50
N ILE A 148 -1.58 -9.78 -16.06
CA ILE A 148 -2.88 -9.89 -15.38
C ILE A 148 -2.79 -10.79 -14.13
N VAL A 149 -2.19 -11.98 -14.29
CA VAL A 149 -2.11 -12.97 -13.20
C VAL A 149 -1.24 -12.45 -12.08
N THR A 150 -0.08 -11.87 -12.42
CA THR A 150 0.83 -11.29 -11.44
C THR A 150 0.23 -10.08 -10.75
N ALA A 151 -0.53 -9.23 -11.45
CA ALA A 151 -1.27 -8.10 -10.86
C ALA A 151 -2.32 -8.58 -9.85
N ILE A 152 -3.11 -9.60 -10.21
CA ILE A 152 -4.12 -10.18 -9.30
C ILE A 152 -3.45 -10.77 -8.06
N LEU A 153 -2.39 -11.57 -8.22
CA LEU A 153 -1.66 -12.17 -7.10
C LEU A 153 -1.08 -11.12 -6.16
N LEU A 154 -0.48 -10.07 -6.73
CA LEU A 154 0.05 -8.94 -5.97
C LEU A 154 -1.07 -8.22 -5.21
N GLY A 155 -2.18 -7.93 -5.88
CA GLY A 155 -3.34 -7.27 -5.29
C GLY A 155 -3.96 -8.07 -4.15
N VAL A 156 -4.15 -9.38 -4.36
CA VAL A 156 -4.67 -10.27 -3.32
C VAL A 156 -3.71 -10.33 -2.13
N GLY A 157 -2.40 -10.44 -2.37
CA GLY A 157 -1.39 -10.44 -1.31
C GLY A 157 -1.45 -9.15 -0.47
N LEU A 158 -1.45 -7.99 -1.13
CA LEU A 158 -1.55 -6.68 -0.46
C LEU A 158 -2.84 -6.52 0.34
N GLY A 159 -3.97 -6.97 -0.23
CA GLY A 159 -5.28 -6.84 0.42
C GLY A 159 -5.47 -7.81 1.61
N LEU A 160 -4.70 -8.90 1.68
CA LEU A 160 -4.64 -9.75 2.88
C LEU A 160 -3.75 -9.12 3.96
N VAL A 161 -2.60 -8.56 3.57
CA VAL A 161 -1.60 -8.06 4.52
C VAL A 161 -2.04 -6.76 5.18
N THR A 162 -2.53 -5.79 4.41
CA THR A 162 -2.76 -4.42 4.89
C THR A 162 -3.75 -4.33 6.06
N PRO A 163 -4.95 -4.94 6.02
CA PRO A 163 -5.90 -4.86 7.12
C PRO A 163 -5.43 -5.62 8.37
N GLU A 164 -4.70 -6.71 8.19
CA GLU A 164 -4.20 -7.50 9.30
C GLU A 164 -3.06 -6.80 10.06
N PHE A 165 -2.19 -6.07 9.36
CA PHE A 165 -1.20 -5.21 10.01
C PHE A 165 -1.87 -4.09 10.81
N LEU A 166 -2.89 -3.45 10.25
CA LEU A 166 -3.66 -2.44 10.98
C LEU A 166 -4.26 -3.03 12.26
N LEU A 167 -4.87 -4.22 12.17
CA LEU A 167 -5.42 -4.92 13.33
C LEU A 167 -4.34 -5.23 14.36
N MET A 168 -3.15 -5.65 13.92
CA MET A 168 -2.01 -5.93 14.80
C MET A 168 -1.56 -4.66 15.52
N PHE A 169 -1.43 -3.51 14.86
CA PHE A 169 -1.11 -2.23 15.50
C PHE A 169 -2.17 -1.81 16.52
N VAL A 170 -3.45 -1.99 16.20
CA VAL A 170 -4.55 -1.70 17.13
C VAL A 170 -4.49 -2.61 18.35
N LYS A 171 -4.19 -3.89 18.19
CA LYS A 171 -4.02 -4.85 19.31
C LYS A 171 -2.80 -4.53 20.19
N LEU A 172 -1.72 -4.01 19.64
CA LEU A 172 -0.53 -3.59 20.36
C LEU A 172 -0.72 -2.26 21.10
N SER A 173 -1.70 -1.47 20.72
CA SER A 173 -1.97 -0.15 21.29
C SER A 173 -2.86 -0.23 22.52
N GLN A 174 -2.63 0.68 23.48
CA GLN A 174 -3.55 0.93 24.57
C GLN A 174 -4.77 1.75 24.06
N HIS A 175 -5.85 1.77 24.85
CA HIS A 175 -7.10 2.47 24.47
C HIS A 175 -6.87 3.92 24.02
N CYS A 176 -5.97 4.65 24.70
CA CYS A 176 -5.64 6.05 24.37
C CYS A 176 -4.68 6.20 23.18
N GLN A 177 -4.05 5.11 22.72
CA GLN A 177 -3.01 5.10 21.69
C GLN A 177 -3.51 4.57 20.32
N ARG A 178 -4.81 4.32 20.16
CA ARG A 178 -5.36 3.80 18.89
C ARG A 178 -5.12 4.74 17.70
N GLY A 179 -5.19 6.05 17.94
CA GLY A 179 -4.85 7.04 16.93
C GLY A 179 -3.39 6.94 16.50
N THR A 180 -2.47 6.83 17.46
CA THR A 180 -1.03 6.65 17.23
C THR A 180 -0.73 5.34 16.50
N ALA A 181 -1.46 4.27 16.79
CA ALA A 181 -1.35 2.99 16.09
C ALA A 181 -1.66 3.13 14.60
N ASN A 182 -2.76 3.81 14.27
CA ASN A 182 -3.13 4.08 12.89
C ASN A 182 -2.12 5.00 12.17
N THR A 183 -1.64 6.03 12.86
CA THR A 183 -0.60 6.94 12.31
C THR A 183 0.69 6.18 12.03
N THR A 184 1.12 5.29 12.94
CA THR A 184 2.32 4.46 12.75
C THR A 184 2.17 3.52 11.56
N HIS A 185 1.00 2.89 11.41
CA HIS A 185 0.69 2.04 10.25
C HIS A 185 0.79 2.83 8.94
N LEU A 186 0.13 3.99 8.86
CA LEU A 186 0.18 4.84 7.66
C LEU A 186 1.60 5.35 7.37
N LEU A 187 2.33 5.79 8.39
CA LEU A 187 3.69 6.27 8.22
C LEU A 187 4.62 5.17 7.68
N ALA A 188 4.52 3.96 8.24
CA ALA A 188 5.31 2.82 7.77
C ALA A 188 4.97 2.46 6.31
N TRP A 189 3.69 2.48 5.96
CA TRP A 189 3.22 2.22 4.61
C TRP A 189 3.73 3.26 3.60
N GLU A 190 3.51 4.54 3.88
CA GLU A 190 3.87 5.64 2.99
C GLU A 190 5.39 5.80 2.84
N THR A 191 6.15 5.64 3.93
CA THR A 191 7.62 5.68 3.86
C THR A 191 8.16 4.50 3.06
N GLY A 192 7.65 3.29 3.27
CA GLY A 192 8.05 2.13 2.49
C GLY A 192 7.78 2.32 1.00
N MET A 193 6.57 2.73 0.65
CA MET A 193 6.18 2.98 -0.74
C MET A 193 7.05 4.08 -1.38
N SER A 194 7.27 5.19 -0.70
CA SER A 194 8.09 6.31 -1.21
C SER A 194 9.55 5.90 -1.43
N LEU A 195 10.12 5.14 -0.50
CA LEU A 195 11.48 4.62 -0.66
C LEU A 195 11.57 3.62 -1.82
N GLY A 196 10.55 2.79 -2.01
CA GLY A 196 10.45 1.88 -3.15
C GLY A 196 10.44 2.62 -4.49
N VAL A 197 9.61 3.65 -4.61
CA VAL A 197 9.57 4.52 -5.80
C VAL A 197 10.91 5.19 -6.05
N ALA A 198 11.52 5.78 -5.03
CA ALA A 198 12.82 6.42 -5.13
C ALA A 198 13.92 5.45 -5.60
N ALA A 199 13.95 4.24 -5.02
CA ALA A 199 14.89 3.20 -5.42
C ALA A 199 14.66 2.73 -6.86
N ALA A 200 13.41 2.55 -7.27
CA ALA A 200 13.08 2.16 -8.64
C ALA A 200 13.47 3.24 -9.67
N CYS A 201 13.19 4.49 -9.38
CA CYS A 201 13.60 5.61 -10.24
C CYS A 201 15.12 5.67 -10.37
N TYR A 202 15.86 5.54 -9.27
CA TYR A 202 17.31 5.53 -9.27
C TYR A 202 17.88 4.37 -10.10
N LEU A 203 17.41 3.14 -9.84
CA LEU A 203 17.87 1.95 -10.54
C LEU A 203 17.49 1.94 -12.02
N SER A 204 16.33 2.49 -12.39
CA SER A 204 15.91 2.55 -13.79
C SER A 204 16.74 3.53 -14.63
N THR A 205 17.29 4.58 -14.02
CA THR A 205 18.16 5.54 -14.69
C THR A 205 19.61 5.06 -14.81
N GLU A 206 20.12 4.39 -13.79
CA GLU A 206 21.52 3.99 -13.68
C GLU A 206 21.82 2.60 -14.24
N SER A 207 20.87 1.66 -14.12
CA SER A 207 21.17 0.25 -14.41
C SER A 207 20.24 -0.32 -15.48
N SER A 208 19.17 -0.90 -15.12
CA SER A 208 18.15 -1.43 -16.02
C SER A 208 16.91 -1.78 -15.21
N VAL A 209 15.79 -1.95 -15.89
CA VAL A 209 14.56 -2.45 -15.29
C VAL A 209 14.78 -3.82 -14.61
N ASP A 210 15.73 -4.61 -15.11
CA ASP A 210 16.09 -5.90 -14.51
C ASP A 210 16.65 -5.77 -13.10
N ALA A 211 17.40 -4.70 -12.79
CA ALA A 211 17.89 -4.45 -11.43
C ALA A 211 16.76 -4.23 -10.43
N VAL A 212 15.70 -3.57 -10.84
CA VAL A 212 14.50 -3.39 -10.00
C VAL A 212 13.84 -4.73 -9.69
N TYR A 213 13.72 -5.62 -10.69
CA TYR A 213 13.18 -6.97 -10.48
C TYR A 213 14.07 -7.82 -9.56
N HIS A 214 15.38 -7.75 -9.72
CA HIS A 214 16.32 -8.45 -8.83
C HIS A 214 16.20 -7.97 -7.39
N LEU A 215 16.11 -6.66 -7.16
CA LEU A 215 15.91 -6.09 -5.83
C LEU A 215 14.59 -6.57 -5.20
N GLY A 216 13.49 -6.54 -5.96
CA GLY A 216 12.20 -7.03 -5.48
C GLY A 216 12.18 -8.51 -5.12
N ARG A 217 12.87 -9.36 -5.92
CA ARG A 217 13.02 -10.79 -5.64
C ARG A 217 13.81 -11.09 -4.37
N ILE A 218 14.75 -10.21 -4.00
CA ILE A 218 15.53 -10.35 -2.77
C ILE A 218 14.75 -9.82 -1.56
N LEU A 219 14.06 -8.70 -1.72
CA LEU A 219 13.37 -8.04 -0.60
C LEU A 219 12.11 -8.79 -0.12
N THR A 220 11.37 -9.44 -1.03
CA THR A 220 10.17 -10.19 -0.66
C THR A 220 10.45 -11.36 0.29
N PRO A 221 11.41 -12.26 0.04
CA PRO A 221 11.76 -13.28 1.02
C PRO A 221 12.34 -12.70 2.32
N ILE A 222 13.08 -11.58 2.25
CA ILE A 222 13.56 -10.90 3.46
C ILE A 222 12.37 -10.41 4.31
N ALA A 223 11.37 -9.79 3.69
CA ALA A 223 10.17 -9.36 4.39
C ALA A 223 9.41 -10.53 5.03
N LEU A 224 9.39 -11.70 4.38
CA LEU A 224 8.80 -12.91 4.91
C LEU A 224 9.59 -13.49 6.08
N LEU A 225 10.91 -13.49 6.00
CA LEU A 225 11.79 -13.99 7.08
C LEU A 225 11.80 -13.07 8.30
N PHE A 226 11.59 -11.78 8.07
CA PHE A 226 11.56 -10.78 9.15
C PHE A 226 10.22 -10.77 9.90
N PHE A 227 9.18 -11.35 9.31
CA PHE A 227 7.86 -11.51 9.92
C PHE A 227 7.75 -12.77 10.75
#